data_42569a0cf79a4bbc69b1470584dca9ab
#
_entry.id   42569a0cf79a4bbc69b1470584dca9ab
#
_cell.length_a   1.000
_cell.length_b   1.000
_cell.length_c   1.000
_cell.angle_alpha   90.00
_cell.angle_beta   90.00
_cell.angle_gamma   90.00
#
_symmetry.space_group_name_H-M   'P 1'
#
loop_
_entity.id
_entity.type
_entity.pdbx_description
1 polymer ?
#
loop_
_entity_poly.entity_id
_entity_poly.type
_entity_poly.pdbx_seq_one_letter_code
_entity_poly.pdbx_strand_id
1 'polypeptide(L)'
;NKIPKNIPMIGASFKIKEDDLMLKGQKVTAFAGIAYPEKFFNSLKLVKANIVDQISYSDHHIYSENDLLNLAEIANKNKSILITTKKDIVRIPKTFRSLVKTIDGFIQFDDEKLLLEILTNLIENKINQ
;
A
#
# COMPACT_ATOMS: atom_id res chain seq x y z
N ASN A 1 22.12 4.25 1.53
CA ASN A 1 21.38 4.53 0.32
C ASN A 1 21.19 3.36 -0.62
N LYS A 2 21.91 2.28 -0.45
CA LYS A 2 21.68 1.09 -1.25
C LYS A 2 21.45 -0.10 -0.34
N ILE A 3 20.40 -0.84 -0.65
CA ILE A 3 20.16 -2.11 0.02
C ILE A 3 21.31 -3.03 -0.36
N PRO A 4 22.10 -3.52 0.60
CA PRO A 4 23.20 -4.44 0.28
C PRO A 4 22.67 -5.65 -0.50
N LYS A 5 23.40 -6.05 -1.52
CA LYS A 5 22.97 -7.16 -2.38
C LYS A 5 22.91 -8.50 -1.65
N ASN A 6 23.52 -8.57 -0.49
CA ASN A 6 23.57 -9.78 0.32
C ASN A 6 22.51 -9.82 1.43
N ILE A 7 21.55 -8.91 1.40
CA ILE A 7 20.44 -9.02 2.34
C ILE A 7 19.67 -10.28 2.03
N PRO A 8 19.49 -11.18 3.02
CA PRO A 8 18.70 -12.38 2.77
C PRO A 8 17.27 -11.98 2.43
N MET A 9 16.88 -12.33 1.23
CA MET A 9 15.51 -12.13 0.79
C MET A 9 14.66 -13.22 1.43
N ILE A 10 14.19 -12.95 2.62
CA ILE A 10 13.42 -13.94 3.36
C ILE A 10 12.02 -14.01 2.79
N GLY A 11 11.84 -14.91 1.84
CA GLY A 11 10.53 -15.39 1.44
C GLY A 11 9.58 -14.38 0.83
N ALA A 12 10.00 -13.16 0.57
CA ALA A 12 9.11 -12.19 0.00
C ALA A 12 9.84 -11.37 -1.04
N SER A 13 9.22 -11.21 -2.18
CA SER A 13 9.73 -10.30 -3.16
C SER A 13 9.48 -8.87 -2.67
N PHE A 14 10.54 -8.22 -2.27
CA PHE A 14 10.52 -6.80 -2.02
C PHE A 14 10.73 -6.11 -3.35
N LYS A 15 9.65 -5.99 -4.12
CA LYS A 15 9.72 -5.30 -5.41
C LYS A 15 8.79 -4.10 -5.37
N ILE A 16 9.38 -2.93 -5.39
CA ILE A 16 8.65 -1.71 -5.69
C ILE A 16 8.72 -1.55 -7.19
N LYS A 17 7.59 -1.63 -7.87
CA LYS A 17 7.53 -1.44 -9.30
C LYS A 17 7.63 0.04 -9.64
N GLU A 18 8.09 0.36 -10.84
CA GLU A 18 8.16 1.75 -11.30
C GLU A 18 6.82 2.46 -11.17
N ASP A 19 5.72 1.76 -11.47
CA ASP A 19 4.38 2.34 -11.37
C ASP A 19 4.05 2.78 -9.95
N ASP A 20 4.54 2.05 -8.96
CA ASP A 20 4.33 2.40 -7.56
C ASP A 20 5.13 3.65 -7.19
N LEU A 21 6.29 3.85 -7.80
CA LEU A 21 7.09 5.05 -7.57
C LEU A 21 6.43 6.30 -8.14
N MET A 22 5.52 6.16 -9.10
CA MET A 22 4.76 7.29 -9.63
C MET A 22 3.81 7.88 -8.59
N LEU A 23 3.57 7.17 -7.49
CA LEU A 23 2.73 7.65 -6.40
C LEU A 23 3.42 8.65 -5.49
N LYS A 24 4.73 8.85 -5.63
CA LYS A 24 5.48 9.77 -4.79
C LYS A 24 4.89 11.16 -4.87
N GLY A 25 4.49 11.69 -3.70
CA GLY A 25 3.90 13.02 -3.61
C GLY A 25 2.44 13.12 -4.06
N GLN A 26 1.87 12.04 -4.59
CA GLN A 26 0.48 12.03 -5.03
C GLN A 26 -0.45 11.90 -3.83
N LYS A 27 -1.52 12.68 -3.84
CA LYS A 27 -2.58 12.52 -2.83
C LYS A 27 -3.36 11.25 -3.12
N VAL A 28 -3.49 10.39 -2.13
CA VAL A 28 -4.23 9.14 -2.27
C VAL A 28 -5.25 8.98 -1.15
N THR A 29 -6.40 8.44 -1.51
CA THR A 29 -7.37 7.92 -0.56
C THR A 29 -7.24 6.41 -0.60
N ALA A 30 -6.68 5.83 0.45
CA ALA A 30 -6.37 4.42 0.51
C ALA A 30 -7.46 3.68 1.27
N PHE A 31 -7.89 2.53 0.75
CA PHE A 31 -8.86 1.71 1.44
C PHE A 31 -8.52 0.24 1.29
N ALA A 32 -8.91 -0.54 2.28
CA ALA A 32 -8.62 -1.97 2.27
C ALA A 32 -9.59 -2.73 3.18
N GLY A 33 -9.97 -3.93 2.75
CA GLY A 33 -10.75 -4.89 3.53
C GLY A 33 -9.97 -6.19 3.66
N ILE A 34 -8.82 -6.12 4.29
CA ILE A 34 -7.91 -7.25 4.53
C ILE A 34 -7.63 -7.34 6.02
N ALA A 35 -7.06 -8.48 6.45
CA ALA A 35 -6.85 -8.75 7.87
C ALA A 35 -5.88 -7.77 8.54
N TYR A 36 -4.86 -7.32 7.81
CA TYR A 36 -3.83 -6.43 8.34
C TYR A 36 -3.65 -5.23 7.42
N PRO A 37 -4.59 -4.26 7.44
CA PRO A 37 -4.55 -3.13 6.52
C PRO A 37 -3.35 -2.20 6.74
N GLU A 38 -2.77 -2.21 7.93
CA GLU A 38 -1.60 -1.39 8.23
C GLU A 38 -0.42 -1.69 7.32
N LYS A 39 -0.26 -2.96 6.91
CA LYS A 39 0.80 -3.35 5.99
C LYS A 39 0.67 -2.63 4.65
N PHE A 40 -0.56 -2.53 4.16
CA PHE A 40 -0.85 -1.82 2.92
C PHE A 40 -0.58 -0.32 3.07
N PHE A 41 -1.10 0.28 4.14
CA PHE A 41 -0.91 1.72 4.35
C PHE A 41 0.56 2.07 4.55
N ASN A 42 1.30 1.22 5.25
CA ASN A 42 2.74 1.42 5.43
C ASN A 42 3.50 1.30 4.11
N SER A 43 3.07 0.42 3.21
CA SER A 43 3.67 0.29 1.88
C SER A 43 3.49 1.58 1.08
N LEU A 44 2.33 2.20 1.18
CA LEU A 44 2.09 3.50 0.53
C LEU A 44 3.02 4.57 1.08
N LYS A 45 3.27 4.56 2.38
CA LYS A 45 4.21 5.49 3.01
C LYS A 45 5.63 5.25 2.51
N LEU A 46 6.02 4.00 2.29
CA LEU A 46 7.34 3.67 1.78
C LEU A 46 7.58 4.23 0.38
N VAL A 47 6.57 4.23 -0.47
CA VAL A 47 6.68 4.85 -1.80
C VAL A 47 6.40 6.35 -1.76
N LYS A 48 6.26 6.91 -0.57
CA LYS A 48 6.09 8.35 -0.32
C LYS A 48 4.83 8.94 -0.95
N ALA A 49 3.78 8.15 -1.03
CA ALA A 49 2.46 8.65 -1.37
C ALA A 49 1.95 9.51 -0.21
N ASN A 50 1.18 10.53 -0.54
CA ASN A 50 0.56 11.38 0.46
C ASN A 50 -0.83 10.85 0.76
N ILE A 51 -0.97 10.07 1.84
CA ILE A 51 -2.25 9.50 2.25
C ILE A 51 -3.08 10.60 2.90
N VAL A 52 -4.07 11.11 2.19
CA VAL A 52 -4.96 12.14 2.71
C VAL A 52 -6.15 11.55 3.45
N ASP A 53 -6.47 10.28 3.18
CA ASP A 53 -7.53 9.56 3.88
C ASP A 53 -7.23 8.08 3.79
N GLN A 54 -7.52 7.35 4.88
CA GLN A 54 -7.37 5.90 4.87
C GLN A 54 -8.57 5.26 5.54
N ILE A 55 -9.17 4.29 4.88
CA ILE A 55 -10.41 3.68 5.31
C ILE A 55 -10.23 2.18 5.36
N SER A 56 -10.53 1.59 6.52
CA SER A 56 -10.44 0.15 6.70
C SER A 56 -11.85 -0.44 6.73
N TYR A 57 -12.04 -1.49 5.97
CA TYR A 57 -13.24 -2.30 5.98
C TYR A 57 -12.94 -3.64 6.66
N SER A 58 -13.97 -4.38 6.98
CA SER A 58 -13.77 -5.73 7.53
C SER A 58 -13.06 -6.64 6.52
N ASP A 59 -12.35 -7.64 7.01
CA ASP A 59 -11.68 -8.61 6.15
C ASP A 59 -12.68 -9.27 5.21
N HIS A 60 -12.31 -9.42 3.96
CA HIS A 60 -13.16 -9.98 2.89
C HIS A 60 -14.42 -9.16 2.60
N HIS A 61 -14.39 -7.87 2.91
CA HIS A 61 -15.52 -6.97 2.63
C HIS A 61 -15.90 -7.00 1.14
N ILE A 62 -17.19 -7.12 0.87
CA ILE A 62 -17.72 -7.03 -0.48
C ILE A 62 -18.23 -5.59 -0.67
N TYR A 63 -17.63 -4.88 -1.61
CA TYR A 63 -17.91 -3.47 -1.79
C TYR A 63 -19.26 -3.28 -2.49
N SER A 64 -20.14 -2.55 -1.83
CA SER A 64 -21.44 -2.16 -2.39
C SER A 64 -21.26 -0.94 -3.29
N GLU A 65 -22.26 -0.67 -4.10
CA GLU A 65 -22.27 0.55 -4.91
C GLU A 65 -22.19 1.79 -4.00
N ASN A 66 -22.90 1.79 -2.87
CA ASN A 66 -22.84 2.90 -1.91
C ASN A 66 -21.43 3.09 -1.34
N ASP A 67 -20.74 2.00 -1.01
CA ASP A 67 -19.36 2.09 -0.53
C ASP A 67 -18.49 2.80 -1.55
N LEU A 68 -18.62 2.41 -2.81
CA LEU A 68 -17.78 2.94 -3.88
C LEU A 68 -18.13 4.39 -4.20
N LEU A 69 -19.41 4.74 -4.17
CA LEU A 69 -19.82 6.13 -4.35
C LEU A 69 -19.29 7.02 -3.23
N ASN A 70 -19.33 6.53 -2.00
CA ASN A 70 -18.78 7.26 -0.86
C ASN A 70 -17.28 7.46 -1.01
N LEU A 71 -16.56 6.41 -1.41
CA LEU A 71 -15.11 6.49 -1.62
C LEU A 71 -14.78 7.48 -2.74
N ALA A 72 -15.54 7.42 -3.84
CA ALA A 72 -15.34 8.34 -4.95
C ALA A 72 -15.59 9.79 -4.54
N GLU A 73 -16.60 10.02 -3.71
CA GLU A 73 -16.91 11.35 -3.19
C GLU A 73 -15.78 11.87 -2.31
N ILE A 74 -15.25 11.04 -1.41
CA ILE A 74 -14.13 11.40 -0.55
C ILE A 74 -12.91 11.75 -1.39
N ALA A 75 -12.59 10.90 -2.37
CA ALA A 75 -11.43 11.13 -3.24
C ALA A 75 -11.58 12.40 -4.07
N ASN A 76 -12.77 12.64 -4.59
CA ASN A 76 -13.04 13.84 -5.39
C ASN A 76 -12.93 15.10 -4.54
N LYS A 77 -13.46 15.06 -3.33
CA LYS A 77 -13.38 16.18 -2.40
C LYS A 77 -11.93 16.53 -2.03
N ASN A 78 -11.11 15.51 -1.83
CA ASN A 78 -9.71 15.67 -1.46
C ASN A 78 -8.79 15.79 -2.67
N LYS A 79 -9.32 15.67 -3.88
CA LYS A 79 -8.54 15.66 -5.12
C LYS A 79 -7.44 14.61 -5.06
N SER A 80 -7.81 13.42 -4.65
CA SER A 80 -6.90 12.31 -4.46
C SER A 80 -7.25 11.14 -5.38
N ILE A 81 -6.32 10.20 -5.48
CA ILE A 81 -6.49 8.98 -6.26
C ILE A 81 -6.97 7.89 -5.31
N LEU A 82 -8.02 7.17 -5.69
CA LEU A 82 -8.45 5.99 -4.94
C LEU A 82 -7.47 4.86 -5.19
N ILE A 83 -6.98 4.25 -4.11
CA ILE A 83 -6.03 3.16 -4.22
C ILE A 83 -6.38 2.07 -3.22
N THR A 84 -6.26 0.83 -3.65
CA THR A 84 -6.56 -0.33 -2.81
C THR A 84 -5.58 -1.47 -3.10
N THR A 85 -5.78 -2.60 -2.44
CA THR A 85 -4.95 -3.78 -2.64
C THR A 85 -5.46 -4.61 -3.81
N LYS A 86 -4.60 -5.49 -4.33
CA LYS A 86 -5.01 -6.44 -5.37
C LYS A 86 -6.04 -7.45 -4.88
N LYS A 87 -6.07 -7.74 -3.59
CA LYS A 87 -7.09 -8.61 -3.01
C LYS A 87 -8.46 -7.92 -3.01
N ASP A 88 -8.47 -6.62 -2.78
CA ASP A 88 -9.71 -5.86 -2.74
C ASP A 88 -10.29 -5.59 -4.12
N ILE A 89 -9.44 -5.34 -5.11
CA ILE A 89 -9.92 -4.95 -6.44
C ILE A 89 -10.83 -6.01 -7.08
N VAL A 90 -10.58 -7.29 -6.79
CA VAL A 90 -11.41 -8.37 -7.34
C VAL A 90 -12.80 -8.42 -6.70
N ARG A 91 -12.98 -7.78 -5.56
CA ARG A 91 -14.26 -7.67 -4.86
C ARG A 91 -15.04 -6.41 -5.22
N ILE A 92 -14.48 -5.62 -6.13
CA ILE A 92 -15.11 -4.40 -6.63
C ILE A 92 -15.75 -4.70 -7.97
N PRO A 93 -16.99 -4.24 -8.23
CA PRO A 93 -17.63 -4.42 -9.54
C PRO A 93 -16.77 -3.87 -10.67
N LYS A 94 -16.74 -4.58 -11.78
CA LYS A 94 -15.89 -4.23 -12.92
C LYS A 94 -16.09 -2.79 -13.41
N THR A 95 -17.32 -2.29 -13.29
CA THR A 95 -17.64 -0.93 -13.72
C THR A 95 -16.90 0.15 -12.92
N PHE A 96 -16.51 -0.18 -11.69
CA PHE A 96 -15.81 0.77 -10.82
C PHE A 96 -14.29 0.56 -10.79
N ARG A 97 -13.80 -0.56 -11.33
CA ARG A 97 -12.36 -0.87 -11.24
C ARG A 97 -11.48 0.15 -11.95
N SER A 98 -11.98 0.78 -13.01
CA SER A 98 -11.22 1.78 -13.74
C SER A 98 -10.97 3.05 -12.92
N LEU A 99 -11.76 3.29 -11.87
CA LEU A 99 -11.63 4.45 -11.00
C LEU A 99 -10.66 4.22 -9.85
N VAL A 100 -10.20 3.00 -9.68
CA VAL A 100 -9.40 2.60 -8.52
C VAL A 100 -8.06 2.09 -8.99
N LYS A 101 -7.00 2.58 -8.37
CA LYS A 101 -5.65 2.11 -8.64
C LYS A 101 -5.26 1.05 -7.62
N THR A 102 -4.37 0.15 -8.02
CA THR A 102 -3.78 -0.81 -7.09
C THR A 102 -2.28 -0.66 -7.10
N ILE A 103 -1.64 -1.04 -6.00
CA ILE A 103 -0.19 -1.15 -5.98
C ILE A 103 0.21 -2.61 -5.98
N ASP A 104 1.27 -2.90 -6.73
CA ASP A 104 1.77 -4.25 -6.88
C ASP A 104 2.85 -4.61 -5.90
N GLY A 105 3.52 -3.70 -5.35
CA GLY A 105 4.72 -3.95 -4.60
C GLY A 105 4.59 -3.82 -3.10
N PHE A 106 3.39 -3.89 -2.54
CA PHE A 106 3.32 -3.77 -1.10
C PHE A 106 3.90 -5.03 -0.45
N ILE A 107 4.59 -4.77 0.66
CA ILE A 107 5.38 -5.79 1.32
C ILE A 107 4.48 -6.77 2.02
N GLN A 108 4.50 -8.04 1.55
CA GLN A 108 3.85 -9.14 2.22
C GLN A 108 4.92 -9.96 2.91
N PHE A 109 5.26 -9.57 4.12
CA PHE A 109 6.14 -10.39 4.93
C PHE A 109 5.31 -11.19 5.89
N ASP A 110 5.56 -12.50 5.93
CA ASP A 110 4.99 -13.35 6.95
C ASP A 110 5.56 -12.97 8.32
N ASP A 111 6.74 -12.39 8.32
CA ASP A 111 7.39 -11.93 9.54
C ASP A 111 7.77 -10.45 9.42
N GLU A 112 6.84 -9.59 9.77
CA GLU A 112 7.03 -8.14 9.75
C GLU A 112 8.10 -7.68 10.74
N LYS A 113 8.21 -8.38 11.87
CA LYS A 113 9.21 -8.07 12.89
C LYS A 113 10.63 -8.24 12.34
N LEU A 114 10.85 -9.30 11.58
CA LEU A 114 12.14 -9.56 10.96
C LEU A 114 12.48 -8.48 9.94
N LEU A 115 11.51 -8.03 9.16
CA LEU A 115 11.71 -6.92 8.24
C LEU A 115 12.15 -5.66 8.97
N LEU A 116 11.47 -5.34 10.08
CA LEU A 116 11.84 -4.17 10.87
C LEU A 116 13.25 -4.29 11.43
N GLU A 117 13.65 -5.47 11.87
CA GLU A 117 15.02 -5.71 12.33
C GLU A 117 16.04 -5.47 11.24
N ILE A 118 15.78 -5.98 10.04
CA ILE A 118 16.67 -5.78 8.89
C ILE A 118 16.80 -4.30 8.56
N LEU A 119 15.69 -3.59 8.50
CA LEU A 119 15.69 -2.16 8.20
C LEU A 119 16.41 -1.36 9.29
N THR A 120 16.18 -1.71 10.56
CA THR A 120 16.84 -1.05 11.69
C THR A 120 18.35 -1.26 11.62
N ASN A 121 18.80 -2.48 11.35
CA ASN A 121 20.23 -2.78 11.23
C ASN A 121 20.88 -2.00 10.08
N LEU A 122 20.17 -1.85 8.97
CA LEU A 122 20.69 -1.08 7.84
C LEU A 122 20.87 0.39 8.21
N ILE A 123 19.90 0.95 8.94
CA ILE A 123 19.95 2.34 9.37
C ILE A 123 21.10 2.54 10.36
N GLU A 124 21.25 1.64 11.34
CA GLU A 124 22.32 1.70 12.31
C GLU A 124 23.70 1.60 11.67
N ASN A 125 23.88 0.68 10.73
CA ASN A 125 25.12 0.53 10.01
C ASN A 125 25.48 1.79 9.23
N LYS A 126 24.48 2.45 8.68
CA LYS A 126 24.68 3.70 7.95
C LYS A 126 25.09 4.85 8.86
N ILE A 127 24.52 4.89 10.07
CA ILE A 127 24.84 5.93 11.05
C ILE A 127 26.25 5.74 11.61
N ASN A 128 26.66 4.49 11.79
CA ASN A 128 27.97 4.16 12.36
C ASN A 128 29.14 4.23 11.37
N GLN A 129 28.86 4.51 10.15
CA GLN A 129 29.87 4.77 9.15
C GLN A 129 30.13 6.28 9.04
#